data_f2d4e8f0d9febaf66af12056babd2364
#
_entry.id   f2d4e8f0d9febaf66af12056babd2364
#
_cell.length_a   1.000
_cell.length_b   1.000
_cell.length_c   1.000
_cell.angle_alpha   90.00
_cell.angle_beta   90.00
_cell.angle_gamma   90.00
#
_symmetry.space_group_name_H-M   'P 1'
#
loop_
_entity.id
_entity.type
_entity.pdbx_description
1 polymer ?
#
loop_
_entity_poly.entity_id
_entity_poly.type
_entity_poly.pdbx_seq_one_letter_code
_entity_poly.pdbx_strand_id
1 'polypeptide(L)'
;DIESIETPDEYTVVFKLKKPNASMLTNFASPWDCIYSAAKLKEDPKFPERNILGTGPFKFVEHAAGSHWVGERFEDYHVEGRPYLDRYRAIFITNTAARVNALQAGEVLSEFRGHSPADRDKLVAALGDKVEVLESPWICSLVVTFNTEKKPFDDARVRRALSLAIDRWQGAEALSKIALVRHVGGILRPGYELAATDKELEQFPGFGRDINAAREEAKKLLAEAGVKDLSFKLMNRNVAMPYTPVGVYLIDQWRQIGVTVEHDQPETSAYISNLRSGNFEAGLDFHCDAVDDPNLQLAKFVSANRSPINYSRANDPKLDELYEAQKGELDAEKRKQILREFERHALTEAYNIPVVWWHRIIVNWKQIKGWHMSPSHYLNQDLQDVWLDQ
;
A
#
# COMPACT_ATOMS: atom_id res chain seq x y z
N ASP A 1 3.55 -14.09 18.95
CA ASP A 1 3.08 -15.33 18.30
C ASP A 1 4.07 -16.49 18.47
N ILE A 2 5.38 -16.23 18.50
CA ILE A 2 6.41 -17.25 18.71
C ILE A 2 6.57 -17.50 20.21
N GLU A 3 6.51 -18.75 20.61
CA GLU A 3 6.76 -19.19 21.99
C GLU A 3 8.27 -19.44 22.21
N SER A 4 8.88 -20.20 21.30
CA SER A 4 10.31 -20.46 21.30
C SER A 4 10.86 -20.68 19.90
N ILE A 5 12.17 -20.48 19.75
CA ILE A 5 12.93 -20.81 18.55
C ILE A 5 14.01 -21.80 18.97
N GLU A 6 14.02 -22.98 18.35
CA GLU A 6 14.96 -24.04 18.63
C GLU A 6 15.86 -24.30 17.41
N THR A 7 17.11 -24.66 17.66
CA THR A 7 18.09 -25.02 16.62
C THR A 7 18.67 -26.40 16.96
N PRO A 8 17.92 -27.48 16.66
CA PRO A 8 18.32 -28.83 17.05
C PRO A 8 19.61 -29.33 16.34
N ASP A 9 19.91 -28.76 15.21
CA ASP A 9 21.14 -29.00 14.43
C ASP A 9 21.58 -27.76 13.66
N GLU A 10 22.66 -27.88 12.90
CA GLU A 10 23.28 -26.77 12.15
C GLU A 10 22.37 -26.19 11.05
N TYR A 11 21.43 -26.96 10.52
CA TYR A 11 20.62 -26.60 9.35
C TYR A 11 19.13 -26.52 9.64
N THR A 12 18.71 -26.74 10.88
CA THR A 12 17.29 -26.76 11.26
C THR A 12 16.96 -25.66 12.25
N VAL A 13 15.93 -24.88 11.93
CA VAL A 13 15.32 -23.90 12.84
C VAL A 13 13.86 -24.27 13.05
N VAL A 14 13.44 -24.44 14.29
CA VAL A 14 12.08 -24.79 14.67
C VAL A 14 11.43 -23.62 15.41
N PHE A 15 10.40 -23.06 14.81
CA PHE A 15 9.56 -22.02 15.43
C PHE A 15 8.36 -22.68 16.12
N LYS A 16 8.31 -22.66 17.43
CA LYS A 16 7.12 -23.06 18.18
C LYS A 16 6.20 -21.87 18.37
N LEU A 17 4.97 -21.99 17.91
CA LEU A 17 3.99 -20.92 17.99
C LEU A 17 3.07 -21.09 19.19
N LYS A 18 2.69 -19.99 19.86
CA LYS A 18 1.72 -20.00 20.97
C LYS A 18 0.33 -20.41 20.49
N LYS A 19 -0.02 -20.11 19.22
CA LYS A 19 -1.27 -20.44 18.55
C LYS A 19 -0.99 -20.61 17.05
N PRO A 20 -1.83 -21.34 16.31
CA PRO A 20 -1.75 -21.36 14.85
C PRO A 20 -1.76 -19.94 14.26
N ASN A 21 -0.96 -19.73 13.21
CA ASN A 21 -0.90 -18.47 12.48
C ASN A 21 -0.79 -18.76 10.98
N ALA A 22 -1.88 -18.56 10.25
CA ALA A 22 -1.98 -18.83 8.82
C ALA A 22 -1.06 -17.95 7.96
N SER A 23 -0.58 -16.83 8.50
CA SER A 23 0.31 -15.87 7.81
C SER A 23 1.80 -16.06 8.13
N MET A 24 2.18 -17.07 8.92
CA MET A 24 3.56 -17.17 9.44
C MET A 24 4.59 -17.30 8.32
N LEU A 25 4.33 -18.13 7.31
CA LEU A 25 5.25 -18.30 6.18
C LEU A 25 5.31 -17.04 5.29
N THR A 26 4.17 -16.38 5.08
CA THR A 26 4.12 -15.14 4.31
C THR A 26 4.88 -14.02 5.01
N ASN A 27 4.82 -13.96 6.35
CA ASN A 27 5.61 -13.01 7.12
C ASN A 27 7.11 -13.22 6.93
N PHE A 28 7.60 -14.47 6.95
CA PHE A 28 9.01 -14.76 6.67
C PHE A 28 9.44 -14.40 5.24
N ALA A 29 8.53 -14.33 4.28
CA ALA A 29 8.79 -13.86 2.93
C ALA A 29 8.79 -12.32 2.82
N SER A 30 8.52 -11.61 3.92
CA SER A 30 8.55 -10.15 3.96
C SER A 30 9.98 -9.63 3.81
N PRO A 31 10.22 -8.57 3.03
CA PRO A 31 11.55 -7.96 2.91
C PRO A 31 12.03 -7.28 4.21
N TRP A 32 11.19 -7.22 5.24
CA TRP A 32 11.53 -6.67 6.54
C TRP A 32 12.13 -7.71 7.49
N ASP A 33 11.95 -9.01 7.20
CA ASP A 33 12.43 -10.12 8.03
C ASP A 33 13.81 -10.61 7.55
N CYS A 34 14.76 -9.68 7.43
CA CYS A 34 16.12 -9.94 7.00
C CYS A 34 16.85 -10.83 7.99
N ILE A 35 17.59 -11.82 7.48
CA ILE A 35 18.49 -12.68 8.28
C ILE A 35 19.86 -12.02 8.36
N TYR A 36 20.31 -11.71 9.57
CA TYR A 36 21.59 -11.10 9.83
C TYR A 36 22.64 -12.11 10.30
N SER A 37 23.92 -11.82 10.05
CA SER A 37 25.03 -12.61 10.59
C SER A 37 25.09 -12.53 12.12
N ALA A 38 24.89 -13.67 12.79
CA ALA A 38 24.97 -13.76 14.24
C ALA A 38 26.38 -13.38 14.75
N ALA A 39 27.43 -13.72 14.00
CA ALA A 39 28.80 -13.36 14.36
C ALA A 39 29.00 -11.85 14.34
N LYS A 40 28.51 -11.15 13.30
CA LYS A 40 28.59 -9.70 13.19
C LYS A 40 27.76 -8.97 14.23
N LEU A 41 26.56 -9.43 14.53
CA LEU A 41 25.73 -8.88 15.60
C LEU A 41 26.36 -9.06 17.00
N LYS A 42 27.11 -10.15 17.21
CA LYS A 42 27.86 -10.38 18.45
C LYS A 42 29.04 -9.43 18.60
N GLU A 43 29.73 -9.09 17.49
CA GLU A 43 30.82 -8.12 17.46
C GLU A 43 30.30 -6.68 17.65
N ASP A 44 29.27 -6.29 16.90
CA ASP A 44 28.61 -5.00 16.98
C ASP A 44 27.10 -5.15 16.74
N PRO A 45 26.25 -4.99 17.76
CA PRO A 45 24.78 -5.05 17.61
C PRO A 45 24.21 -4.01 16.63
N LYS A 46 24.97 -2.96 16.29
CA LYS A 46 24.60 -1.93 15.34
C LYS A 46 25.21 -2.13 13.95
N PHE A 47 25.85 -3.26 13.72
CA PHE A 47 26.48 -3.57 12.43
C PHE A 47 25.54 -3.32 11.22
N PRO A 48 24.24 -3.74 11.23
CA PRO A 48 23.35 -3.54 10.11
C PRO A 48 22.96 -2.07 9.84
N GLU A 49 23.15 -1.17 10.80
CA GLU A 49 22.87 0.26 10.61
C GLU A 49 23.88 0.93 9.65
N ARG A 50 25.06 0.35 9.48
CA ARG A 50 26.17 0.94 8.73
C ARG A 50 26.75 0.01 7.66
N ASN A 51 26.40 -1.26 7.71
CA ASN A 51 26.97 -2.27 6.84
C ASN A 51 25.88 -3.14 6.23
N ILE A 52 26.09 -3.58 5.01
CA ILE A 52 25.24 -4.52 4.31
C ILE A 52 26.00 -5.81 4.15
N LEU A 53 25.42 -6.88 4.69
CA LEU A 53 25.92 -8.24 4.56
C LEU A 53 24.71 -9.17 4.41
N GLY A 54 24.63 -9.85 3.29
CA GLY A 54 23.56 -10.77 2.94
C GLY A 54 24.04 -11.85 1.99
N THR A 55 23.11 -12.66 1.53
CA THR A 55 23.35 -13.78 0.59
C THR A 55 22.73 -13.50 -0.80
N GLY A 56 22.43 -12.25 -1.09
CA GLY A 56 21.81 -11.82 -2.36
C GLY A 56 22.78 -11.85 -3.55
N PRO A 57 22.24 -11.63 -4.78
CA PRO A 57 23.00 -11.77 -6.01
C PRO A 57 24.05 -10.66 -6.25
N PHE A 58 23.97 -9.55 -5.52
CA PHE A 58 24.89 -8.42 -5.68
C PHE A 58 25.51 -8.02 -4.35
N LYS A 59 26.83 -7.77 -4.39
CA LYS A 59 27.60 -7.18 -3.30
C LYS A 59 27.41 -5.66 -3.29
N PHE A 60 27.31 -5.09 -2.12
CA PHE A 60 27.27 -3.64 -1.93
C PHE A 60 28.63 -3.02 -2.31
N VAL A 61 28.59 -1.97 -3.11
CA VAL A 61 29.77 -1.19 -3.48
C VAL A 61 29.78 0.15 -2.80
N GLU A 62 28.74 0.97 -3.04
CA GLU A 62 28.63 2.30 -2.43
C GLU A 62 27.19 2.79 -2.34
N HIS A 63 26.96 3.69 -1.40
CA HIS A 63 25.75 4.49 -1.28
C HIS A 63 26.15 5.97 -1.09
N ALA A 64 26.00 6.76 -2.13
CA ALA A 64 26.11 8.19 -2.07
C ALA A 64 24.74 8.79 -1.72
N ALA A 65 24.55 9.22 -0.49
CA ALA A 65 23.27 9.71 0.01
C ALA A 65 22.69 10.82 -0.88
N GLY A 66 21.43 10.67 -1.28
CA GLY A 66 20.73 11.60 -2.18
C GLY A 66 21.17 11.53 -3.65
N SER A 67 22.12 10.68 -4.01
CA SER A 67 22.66 10.54 -5.36
C SER A 67 22.39 9.17 -5.96
N HIS A 68 22.99 8.11 -5.43
CA HIS A 68 22.88 6.79 -6.00
C HIS A 68 23.28 5.65 -5.06
N TRP A 69 22.92 4.45 -5.46
CA TRP A 69 23.32 3.18 -4.88
C TRP A 69 23.96 2.30 -5.97
N VAL A 70 25.01 1.54 -5.62
CA VAL A 70 25.71 0.66 -6.56
C VAL A 70 25.87 -0.73 -5.95
N GLY A 71 25.56 -1.75 -6.77
CA GLY A 71 25.84 -3.15 -6.50
C GLY A 71 26.61 -3.78 -7.65
N GLU A 72 27.53 -4.69 -7.33
CA GLU A 72 28.27 -5.52 -8.30
C GLU A 72 27.96 -7.00 -8.11
N ARG A 73 28.11 -7.80 -9.16
CA ARG A 73 27.88 -9.23 -9.15
C ARG A 73 28.56 -9.91 -7.97
N PHE A 74 27.83 -10.82 -7.33
CA PHE A 74 28.39 -11.77 -6.39
C PHE A 74 28.75 -13.05 -7.15
N GLU A 75 30.05 -13.26 -7.43
CA GLU A 75 30.50 -14.39 -8.23
C GLU A 75 30.18 -15.75 -7.59
N ASP A 76 30.20 -15.82 -6.25
CA ASP A 76 29.90 -17.05 -5.50
C ASP A 76 28.41 -17.12 -5.09
N TYR A 77 27.52 -16.47 -5.88
CA TYR A 77 26.08 -16.53 -5.58
C TYR A 77 25.57 -17.95 -5.71
N HIS A 78 24.73 -18.37 -4.77
CA HIS A 78 24.30 -19.78 -4.61
C HIS A 78 23.39 -20.29 -5.76
N VAL A 79 22.84 -19.40 -6.58
CA VAL A 79 22.08 -19.77 -7.77
C VAL A 79 23.01 -19.78 -8.98
N GLU A 80 23.29 -20.97 -9.51
CA GLU A 80 24.22 -21.15 -10.64
C GLU A 80 23.82 -20.32 -11.85
N GLY A 81 24.80 -19.64 -12.46
CA GLY A 81 24.59 -18.79 -13.64
C GLY A 81 23.88 -17.46 -13.36
N ARG A 82 23.72 -17.08 -12.11
CA ARG A 82 23.12 -15.81 -11.69
C ARG A 82 24.09 -14.99 -10.82
N PRO A 83 23.85 -13.64 -10.76
CA PRO A 83 23.01 -12.82 -11.63
C PRO A 83 23.65 -12.67 -13.03
N TYR A 84 22.87 -12.22 -14.02
CA TYR A 84 23.39 -11.99 -15.37
C TYR A 84 24.15 -10.67 -15.50
N LEU A 85 23.70 -9.62 -14.81
CA LEU A 85 24.33 -8.30 -14.83
C LEU A 85 25.63 -8.31 -14.01
N ASP A 86 26.68 -7.66 -14.54
CA ASP A 86 27.94 -7.46 -13.79
C ASP A 86 27.78 -6.42 -12.68
N ARG A 87 26.92 -5.41 -12.93
CA ARG A 87 26.72 -4.28 -12.03
C ARG A 87 25.39 -3.60 -12.28
N TYR A 88 24.83 -2.97 -11.24
CA TYR A 88 23.72 -2.03 -11.39
C TYR A 88 24.00 -0.74 -10.61
N ARG A 89 23.37 0.33 -11.08
CA ARG A 89 23.38 1.64 -10.40
C ARG A 89 21.97 2.17 -10.31
N ALA A 90 21.47 2.36 -9.10
CA ALA A 90 20.18 3.01 -8.81
C ALA A 90 20.40 4.49 -8.54
N ILE A 91 19.91 5.38 -9.40
CA ILE A 91 20.08 6.82 -9.31
C ILE A 91 18.85 7.45 -8.65
N PHE A 92 19.05 8.33 -7.68
CA PHE A 92 17.97 9.01 -6.95
C PHE A 92 17.63 10.33 -7.63
N ILE A 93 16.54 10.37 -8.37
CA ILE A 93 16.03 11.56 -9.03
C ILE A 93 14.66 11.91 -8.41
N THR A 94 14.61 12.96 -7.59
CA THR A 94 13.38 13.35 -6.87
C THR A 94 12.38 14.08 -7.75
N ASN A 95 12.85 14.84 -8.75
CA ASN A 95 11.98 15.56 -9.68
C ASN A 95 11.43 14.65 -10.76
N THR A 96 10.11 14.59 -10.91
CA THR A 96 9.42 13.70 -11.87
C THR A 96 9.79 14.01 -13.32
N ALA A 97 9.84 15.28 -13.70
CA ALA A 97 10.21 15.65 -15.08
C ALA A 97 11.65 15.27 -15.41
N ALA A 98 12.58 15.42 -14.46
CA ALA A 98 13.96 14.99 -14.63
C ALA A 98 14.07 13.44 -14.79
N ARG A 99 13.29 12.66 -14.05
CA ARG A 99 13.24 11.20 -14.23
C ARG A 99 12.75 10.81 -15.62
N VAL A 100 11.67 11.41 -16.07
CA VAL A 100 11.11 11.17 -17.42
C VAL A 100 12.15 11.53 -18.49
N ASN A 101 12.84 12.66 -18.35
CA ASN A 101 13.87 13.08 -19.30
C ASN A 101 15.08 12.15 -19.30
N ALA A 102 15.55 11.70 -18.13
CA ALA A 102 16.66 10.74 -18.03
C ALA A 102 16.33 9.40 -18.71
N LEU A 103 15.09 8.89 -18.54
CA LEU A 103 14.64 7.70 -19.24
C LEU A 103 14.52 7.93 -20.74
N GLN A 104 13.98 9.08 -21.15
CA GLN A 104 13.86 9.44 -22.58
C GLN A 104 15.23 9.59 -23.26
N ALA A 105 16.23 10.09 -22.54
CA ALA A 105 17.59 10.22 -23.04
C ALA A 105 18.37 8.89 -23.04
N GLY A 106 17.86 7.85 -22.40
CA GLY A 106 18.59 6.58 -22.23
C GLY A 106 19.69 6.62 -21.18
N GLU A 107 19.72 7.67 -20.34
CA GLU A 107 20.65 7.78 -19.20
C GLU A 107 20.32 6.76 -18.10
N VAL A 108 19.03 6.40 -17.99
CA VAL A 108 18.52 5.31 -17.19
C VAL A 108 17.62 4.42 -18.08
N LEU A 109 17.58 3.13 -17.79
CA LEU A 109 16.85 2.15 -18.61
C LEU A 109 15.47 1.79 -18.04
N SER A 110 15.26 2.04 -16.76
CA SER A 110 14.02 1.74 -16.05
C SER A 110 13.79 2.72 -14.91
N GLU A 111 12.52 2.85 -14.53
CA GLU A 111 12.08 3.49 -13.29
C GLU A 111 11.23 2.48 -12.52
N PHE A 112 11.67 2.07 -11.34
CA PHE A 112 11.09 0.91 -10.66
C PHE A 112 9.78 1.20 -9.91
N ARG A 113 9.47 2.45 -9.59
CA ARG A 113 8.28 2.83 -8.80
C ARG A 113 7.03 3.00 -9.64
N GLY A 114 7.13 3.80 -10.71
CA GLY A 114 6.05 3.98 -11.66
C GLY A 114 5.92 5.40 -12.22
N HIS A 115 5.32 5.47 -13.38
CA HIS A 115 5.01 6.69 -14.11
C HIS A 115 3.51 7.01 -14.03
N SER A 116 3.16 8.31 -14.05
CA SER A 116 1.77 8.70 -14.30
C SER A 116 1.33 8.27 -15.71
N PRO A 117 0.02 8.12 -15.96
CA PRO A 117 -0.47 7.85 -17.33
C PRO A 117 0.05 8.85 -18.37
N ALA A 118 0.10 10.14 -18.02
CA ALA A 118 0.62 11.18 -18.89
C ALA A 118 2.12 11.04 -19.19
N ASP A 119 2.92 10.68 -18.19
CA ASP A 119 4.36 10.44 -18.36
C ASP A 119 4.61 9.20 -19.21
N ARG A 120 3.85 8.12 -18.99
CA ARG A 120 3.87 6.92 -19.85
C ARG A 120 3.58 7.28 -21.30
N ASP A 121 2.50 8.03 -21.56
CA ASP A 121 2.09 8.40 -22.91
C ASP A 121 3.16 9.27 -23.60
N LYS A 122 3.75 10.21 -22.87
CA LYS A 122 4.88 11.02 -23.33
C LYS A 122 6.09 10.16 -23.73
N LEU A 123 6.47 9.20 -22.88
CA LEU A 123 7.60 8.30 -23.14
C LEU A 123 7.33 7.41 -24.35
N VAL A 124 6.14 6.80 -24.43
CA VAL A 124 5.74 5.96 -25.57
C VAL A 124 5.72 6.76 -26.87
N ALA A 125 5.18 7.99 -26.83
CA ALA A 125 5.17 8.86 -28.01
C ALA A 125 6.59 9.25 -28.48
N ALA A 126 7.52 9.46 -27.55
CA ALA A 126 8.88 9.87 -27.86
C ALA A 126 9.80 8.72 -28.30
N LEU A 127 9.63 7.54 -27.71
CA LEU A 127 10.55 6.41 -27.86
C LEU A 127 10.02 5.29 -28.77
N GLY A 128 8.69 5.24 -28.97
CA GLY A 128 8.04 4.28 -29.87
C GLY A 128 8.33 2.82 -29.47
N ASP A 129 8.84 2.08 -30.42
CA ASP A 129 9.16 0.65 -30.29
C ASP A 129 10.40 0.32 -29.46
N LYS A 130 11.15 1.33 -29.01
CA LYS A 130 12.34 1.14 -28.14
C LYS A 130 12.00 0.79 -26.70
N VAL A 131 10.76 1.04 -26.29
CA VAL A 131 10.31 0.81 -24.92
C VAL A 131 9.14 -0.15 -24.86
N GLU A 132 8.93 -0.73 -23.69
CA GLU A 132 7.74 -1.49 -23.33
C GLU A 132 7.08 -0.90 -22.08
N VAL A 133 5.77 -1.07 -22.00
CA VAL A 133 4.98 -0.65 -20.82
C VAL A 133 4.57 -1.89 -20.05
N LEU A 134 4.95 -1.93 -18.79
CA LEU A 134 4.56 -2.97 -17.84
C LEU A 134 3.57 -2.39 -16.84
N GLU A 135 2.47 -3.08 -16.61
CA GLU A 135 1.44 -2.64 -15.67
C GLU A 135 1.10 -3.77 -14.67
N SER A 136 0.83 -3.39 -13.43
CA SER A 136 0.44 -4.30 -12.35
C SER A 136 -0.49 -3.60 -11.35
N PRO A 137 -1.47 -4.31 -10.74
CA PRO A 137 -2.03 -3.86 -9.48
C PRO A 137 -0.90 -3.58 -8.47
N TRP A 138 -1.17 -2.75 -7.46
CA TRP A 138 -0.19 -2.43 -6.43
C TRP A 138 -0.77 -2.72 -5.05
N ILE A 139 0.02 -3.31 -4.14
CA ILE A 139 -0.40 -3.55 -2.74
C ILE A 139 -0.36 -2.22 -1.96
N CYS A 140 -1.04 -1.24 -2.48
CA CYS A 140 -1.23 0.06 -1.87
C CYS A 140 -2.65 0.54 -2.11
N SER A 141 -3.30 1.08 -1.10
CA SER A 141 -4.60 1.73 -1.22
C SER A 141 -4.58 3.11 -0.59
N LEU A 142 -5.46 3.98 -1.03
CA LEU A 142 -5.81 5.21 -0.33
C LEU A 142 -7.05 4.97 0.50
N VAL A 143 -6.99 5.39 1.75
CA VAL A 143 -8.06 5.28 2.72
C VAL A 143 -8.33 6.64 3.35
N VAL A 144 -9.59 6.97 3.61
CA VAL A 144 -9.90 8.10 4.50
C VAL A 144 -10.00 7.57 5.91
N THR A 145 -9.23 8.16 6.81
CA THR A 145 -9.25 7.88 8.24
C THR A 145 -9.94 9.02 8.96
N PHE A 146 -11.00 8.73 9.73
CA PHE A 146 -11.69 9.71 10.57
C PHE A 146 -11.17 9.62 12.00
N ASN A 147 -10.84 10.76 12.58
CA ASN A 147 -10.46 10.82 14.00
C ASN A 147 -11.72 10.77 14.88
N THR A 148 -12.01 9.62 15.49
CA THR A 148 -13.20 9.40 16.30
C THR A 148 -13.22 10.15 17.63
N GLU A 149 -12.10 10.75 18.04
CA GLU A 149 -12.04 11.66 19.19
C GLU A 149 -12.51 13.09 18.84
N LYS A 150 -12.77 13.37 17.55
CA LYS A 150 -13.21 14.67 17.05
C LYS A 150 -14.68 14.60 16.62
N LYS A 151 -15.49 15.55 17.10
CA LYS A 151 -16.86 15.70 16.59
C LYS A 151 -16.84 16.31 15.18
N PRO A 152 -17.75 15.87 14.32
CA PRO A 152 -18.82 14.88 14.53
C PRO A 152 -18.43 13.44 14.15
N PHE A 153 -17.14 13.11 14.01
CA PHE A 153 -16.64 11.80 13.56
C PHE A 153 -16.71 10.72 14.65
N ASP A 154 -17.10 11.06 15.88
CA ASP A 154 -17.50 10.12 16.93
C ASP A 154 -18.81 9.40 16.58
N ASP A 155 -19.68 9.99 15.75
CA ASP A 155 -20.94 9.38 15.29
C ASP A 155 -20.72 8.53 14.02
N ALA A 156 -21.04 7.23 14.11
CA ALA A 156 -20.94 6.30 12.99
C ALA A 156 -21.83 6.69 11.79
N ARG A 157 -22.97 7.35 12.03
CA ARG A 157 -23.88 7.81 10.95
C ARG A 157 -23.19 8.84 10.05
N VAL A 158 -22.40 9.74 10.63
CA VAL A 158 -21.64 10.74 9.88
C VAL A 158 -20.56 10.07 9.02
N ARG A 159 -19.79 9.14 9.59
CA ARG A 159 -18.75 8.41 8.87
C ARG A 159 -19.32 7.58 7.72
N ARG A 160 -20.44 6.88 7.98
CA ARG A 160 -21.19 6.12 6.96
C ARG A 160 -21.69 7.01 5.84
N ALA A 161 -22.26 8.16 6.16
CA ALA A 161 -22.73 9.14 5.16
C ALA A 161 -21.59 9.58 4.24
N LEU A 162 -20.44 9.89 4.80
CA LEU A 162 -19.26 10.28 4.02
C LEU A 162 -18.72 9.13 3.15
N SER A 163 -18.84 7.87 3.63
CA SER A 163 -18.48 6.70 2.82
C SER A 163 -19.44 6.45 1.66
N LEU A 164 -20.76 6.57 1.91
CA LEU A 164 -21.82 6.38 0.91
C LEU A 164 -21.77 7.42 -0.22
N ALA A 165 -21.30 8.63 0.07
CA ALA A 165 -21.25 9.71 -0.90
C ALA A 165 -20.21 9.50 -2.02
N ILE A 166 -19.24 8.59 -1.83
CA ILE A 166 -18.11 8.38 -2.75
C ILE A 166 -18.49 7.38 -3.84
N ASP A 167 -18.53 7.81 -5.09
CA ASP A 167 -18.63 6.94 -6.24
C ASP A 167 -17.27 6.28 -6.55
N ARG A 168 -17.02 5.13 -5.95
CA ARG A 168 -15.75 4.42 -6.11
C ARG A 168 -15.54 3.88 -7.52
N TRP A 169 -16.62 3.45 -8.18
CA TRP A 169 -16.53 2.81 -9.49
C TRP A 169 -16.20 3.79 -10.61
N GLN A 170 -16.97 4.84 -10.77
CA GLN A 170 -16.66 5.89 -11.75
C GLN A 170 -15.42 6.68 -11.34
N GLY A 171 -15.20 6.86 -10.03
CA GLY A 171 -14.03 7.53 -9.51
C GLY A 171 -12.74 6.81 -9.85
N ALA A 172 -12.68 5.50 -9.68
CA ALA A 172 -11.50 4.71 -10.04
C ALA A 172 -11.20 4.81 -11.55
N GLU A 173 -12.23 4.76 -12.41
CA GLU A 173 -12.08 4.94 -13.85
C GLU A 173 -11.56 6.34 -14.20
N ALA A 174 -12.17 7.40 -13.66
CA ALA A 174 -11.76 8.77 -13.92
C ALA A 174 -10.34 9.06 -13.43
N LEU A 175 -10.04 8.65 -12.19
CA LEU A 175 -8.73 8.85 -11.57
C LEU A 175 -7.62 8.04 -12.27
N SER A 176 -7.93 6.87 -12.84
CA SER A 176 -6.96 6.06 -13.57
C SER A 176 -6.36 6.75 -14.79
N LYS A 177 -7.03 7.78 -15.31
CA LYS A 177 -6.57 8.58 -16.47
C LYS A 177 -5.53 9.63 -16.07
N ILE A 178 -5.49 10.02 -14.80
CA ILE A 178 -4.65 11.13 -14.31
C ILE A 178 -3.75 10.78 -13.13
N ALA A 179 -3.94 9.62 -12.50
CA ALA A 179 -3.20 9.22 -11.30
C ALA A 179 -2.82 7.74 -11.35
N LEU A 180 -1.90 7.34 -10.47
CA LEU A 180 -1.41 5.96 -10.29
C LEU A 180 -2.41 5.12 -9.48
N VAL A 181 -3.68 5.15 -9.83
CA VAL A 181 -4.76 4.39 -9.20
C VAL A 181 -5.71 3.85 -10.26
N ARG A 182 -6.35 2.71 -10.01
CA ARG A 182 -7.26 2.11 -11.00
C ARG A 182 -8.35 1.23 -10.41
N HIS A 183 -8.09 0.55 -9.30
CA HIS A 183 -8.94 -0.56 -8.89
C HIS A 183 -9.85 -0.18 -7.72
N VAL A 184 -11.11 -0.62 -7.79
CA VAL A 184 -12.00 -0.63 -6.64
C VAL A 184 -11.72 -1.89 -5.85
N GLY A 185 -11.68 -1.78 -4.53
CA GLY A 185 -11.46 -2.92 -3.65
C GLY A 185 -11.84 -2.59 -2.22
N GLY A 186 -12.10 -3.62 -1.44
CA GLY A 186 -12.30 -3.54 -0.01
C GLY A 186 -10.99 -3.30 0.73
N ILE A 187 -10.83 -3.98 1.86
CA ILE A 187 -9.62 -3.88 2.69
C ILE A 187 -8.48 -4.71 2.10
N LEU A 188 -8.81 -5.85 1.47
CA LEU A 188 -7.83 -6.71 0.81
C LEU A 188 -7.63 -6.29 -0.65
N ARG A 189 -6.40 -6.45 -1.16
CA ARG A 189 -6.02 -6.04 -2.52
C ARG A 189 -6.87 -6.75 -3.58
N PRO A 190 -7.49 -6.02 -4.52
CA PRO A 190 -8.24 -6.62 -5.63
C PRO A 190 -7.40 -7.62 -6.42
N GLY A 191 -7.95 -8.81 -6.66
CA GLY A 191 -7.28 -9.91 -7.34
C GLY A 191 -6.38 -10.78 -6.45
N TYR A 192 -6.27 -10.50 -5.16
CA TYR A 192 -5.74 -11.45 -4.19
C TYR A 192 -6.79 -12.54 -3.92
N GLU A 193 -6.36 -13.78 -3.74
CA GLU A 193 -7.26 -14.94 -3.63
C GLU A 193 -8.30 -14.87 -2.51
N LEU A 194 -7.94 -14.19 -1.39
CA LEU A 194 -8.83 -13.97 -0.26
C LEU A 194 -9.62 -12.65 -0.34
N ALA A 195 -9.37 -11.80 -1.36
CA ALA A 195 -10.08 -10.54 -1.51
C ALA A 195 -11.54 -10.75 -1.95
N ALA A 196 -12.38 -9.77 -1.67
CA ALA A 196 -13.75 -9.75 -2.15
C ALA A 196 -13.80 -9.57 -3.67
N THR A 197 -14.64 -10.33 -4.34
CA THR A 197 -14.99 -10.11 -5.75
C THR A 197 -15.83 -8.83 -5.90
N ASP A 198 -15.94 -8.30 -7.12
CA ASP A 198 -16.77 -7.12 -7.39
C ASP A 198 -18.23 -7.33 -6.95
N LYS A 199 -18.79 -8.54 -7.15
CA LYS A 199 -20.15 -8.88 -6.71
C LYS A 199 -20.31 -8.89 -5.18
N GLU A 200 -19.29 -9.34 -4.44
CA GLU A 200 -19.27 -9.27 -2.98
C GLU A 200 -19.10 -7.84 -2.50
N LEU A 201 -18.22 -7.05 -3.16
CA LEU A 201 -18.02 -5.63 -2.86
C LEU A 201 -19.31 -4.83 -2.99
N GLU A 202 -20.09 -5.05 -4.05
CA GLU A 202 -21.37 -4.35 -4.26
C GLU A 202 -22.38 -4.54 -3.10
N GLN A 203 -22.20 -5.58 -2.27
CA GLN A 203 -23.00 -5.83 -1.09
C GLN A 203 -22.45 -5.15 0.18
N PHE A 204 -21.30 -4.50 0.10
CA PHE A 204 -20.70 -3.81 1.24
C PHE A 204 -21.15 -2.35 1.31
N PRO A 205 -21.28 -1.78 2.51
CA PRO A 205 -21.62 -0.37 2.68
C PRO A 205 -20.65 0.55 1.92
N GLY A 206 -21.19 1.44 1.10
CA GLY A 206 -20.41 2.39 0.29
C GLY A 206 -19.85 1.87 -1.02
N PHE A 207 -20.17 0.61 -1.42
CA PHE A 207 -19.71 0.01 -2.68
C PHE A 207 -20.84 -0.29 -3.68
N GLY A 208 -22.09 0.02 -3.32
CA GLY A 208 -23.21 -0.11 -4.26
C GLY A 208 -23.04 0.74 -5.52
N ARG A 209 -23.60 0.30 -6.64
CA ARG A 209 -23.47 0.96 -7.94
C ARG A 209 -24.42 2.14 -8.13
N ASP A 210 -25.53 2.18 -7.40
CA ASP A 210 -26.46 3.31 -7.45
C ASP A 210 -26.00 4.44 -6.53
N ILE A 211 -25.14 5.30 -7.07
CA ILE A 211 -24.60 6.43 -6.30
C ILE A 211 -25.68 7.45 -5.93
N ASN A 212 -26.74 7.58 -6.70
CA ASN A 212 -27.81 8.54 -6.41
C ASN A 212 -28.58 8.06 -5.16
N ALA A 213 -28.98 6.81 -5.10
CA ALA A 213 -29.62 6.23 -3.93
C ALA A 213 -28.67 6.28 -2.70
N ALA A 214 -27.39 6.00 -2.87
CA ALA A 214 -26.39 6.07 -1.80
C ALA A 214 -26.24 7.51 -1.25
N ARG A 215 -26.23 8.52 -2.12
CA ARG A 215 -26.17 9.94 -1.69
C ARG A 215 -27.44 10.39 -0.98
N GLU A 216 -28.62 9.96 -1.37
CA GLU A 216 -29.86 10.27 -0.64
C GLU A 216 -29.85 9.62 0.76
N GLU A 217 -29.38 8.37 0.88
CA GLU A 217 -29.20 7.74 2.19
C GLU A 217 -28.14 8.48 3.02
N ALA A 218 -27.04 8.93 2.42
CA ALA A 218 -26.02 9.74 3.10
C ALA A 218 -26.61 11.03 3.69
N LYS A 219 -27.41 11.76 2.93
CA LYS A 219 -28.08 12.99 3.40
C LYS A 219 -29.04 12.69 4.57
N LYS A 220 -29.76 11.58 4.49
CA LYS A 220 -30.66 11.13 5.55
C LYS A 220 -29.89 10.83 6.83
N LEU A 221 -28.77 10.09 6.76
CA LEU A 221 -27.92 9.78 7.90
C LEU A 221 -27.34 11.05 8.57
N LEU A 222 -26.93 12.06 7.79
CA LEU A 222 -26.48 13.34 8.32
C LEU A 222 -27.60 14.06 9.06
N ALA A 223 -28.82 14.08 8.49
CA ALA A 223 -30.00 14.67 9.14
C ALA A 223 -30.36 13.93 10.45
N GLU A 224 -30.35 12.59 10.47
CA GLU A 224 -30.59 11.77 11.65
C GLU A 224 -29.52 11.95 12.73
N ALA A 225 -28.28 12.26 12.33
CA ALA A 225 -27.20 12.61 13.25
C ALA A 225 -27.34 14.05 13.79
N GLY A 226 -28.31 14.82 13.30
CA GLY A 226 -28.52 16.23 13.68
C GLY A 226 -27.42 17.17 13.12
N VAL A 227 -26.65 16.72 12.14
CA VAL A 227 -25.55 17.50 11.56
C VAL A 227 -26.08 18.31 10.38
N LYS A 228 -26.04 19.64 10.54
CA LYS A 228 -26.35 20.60 9.49
C LYS A 228 -25.06 21.30 9.07
N ASP A 229 -24.93 21.59 7.77
CA ASP A 229 -23.82 22.36 7.21
C ASP A 229 -22.44 21.82 7.64
N LEU A 230 -22.25 20.49 7.51
CA LEU A 230 -21.00 19.83 7.87
C LEU A 230 -19.82 20.47 7.14
N SER A 231 -18.84 20.94 7.89
CA SER A 231 -17.57 21.45 7.37
C SER A 231 -16.42 20.88 8.16
N PHE A 232 -15.35 20.45 7.48
CA PHE A 232 -14.14 19.92 8.10
C PHE A 232 -12.91 20.05 7.20
N LYS A 233 -11.72 19.81 7.79
CA LYS A 233 -10.45 19.74 7.07
C LYS A 233 -10.12 18.31 6.67
N LEU A 234 -9.88 18.09 5.38
CA LEU A 234 -9.26 16.87 4.87
C LEU A 234 -7.75 17.08 4.83
N MET A 235 -7.04 16.54 5.83
CA MET A 235 -5.60 16.52 5.82
C MET A 235 -5.10 15.52 4.77
N ASN A 236 -4.35 16.00 3.79
CA ASN A 236 -3.81 15.22 2.71
C ASN A 236 -2.30 15.47 2.58
N ARG A 237 -1.55 14.45 2.23
CA ARG A 237 -0.12 14.56 2.04
C ARG A 237 0.20 15.46 0.83
N ASN A 238 1.08 16.44 1.00
CA ASN A 238 1.54 17.30 -0.11
C ASN A 238 2.45 16.51 -1.08
N VAL A 239 1.84 15.60 -1.82
CA VAL A 239 2.48 14.79 -2.86
C VAL A 239 1.55 14.72 -4.06
N ALA A 240 2.07 15.15 -5.22
CA ALA A 240 1.28 15.31 -6.43
C ALA A 240 0.54 14.03 -6.86
N MET A 241 1.18 12.85 -6.73
CA MET A 241 0.61 11.56 -7.14
C MET A 241 0.71 10.52 -6.05
N PRO A 242 -0.38 9.80 -5.77
CA PRO A 242 -1.77 10.00 -6.23
C PRO A 242 -2.60 10.90 -5.31
N TYR A 243 -2.02 11.50 -4.26
CA TYR A 243 -2.72 12.11 -3.13
C TYR A 243 -3.57 13.32 -3.54
N THR A 244 -2.97 14.29 -4.24
CA THR A 244 -3.70 15.54 -4.61
C THR A 244 -4.94 15.27 -5.46
N PRO A 245 -4.90 14.53 -6.58
CA PRO A 245 -6.10 14.29 -7.39
C PRO A 245 -7.17 13.49 -6.65
N VAL A 246 -6.80 12.54 -5.80
CA VAL A 246 -7.78 11.77 -5.02
C VAL A 246 -8.42 12.65 -3.93
N GLY A 247 -7.65 13.53 -3.27
CA GLY A 247 -8.20 14.50 -2.32
C GLY A 247 -9.22 15.44 -2.98
N VAL A 248 -8.88 15.99 -4.15
CA VAL A 248 -9.80 16.85 -4.93
C VAL A 248 -11.07 16.08 -5.32
N TYR A 249 -10.93 14.83 -5.75
CA TYR A 249 -12.06 13.97 -6.06
C TYR A 249 -12.99 13.77 -4.86
N LEU A 250 -12.45 13.43 -3.69
CA LEU A 250 -13.23 13.23 -2.46
C LEU A 250 -14.01 14.49 -2.06
N ILE A 251 -13.37 15.66 -2.13
CA ILE A 251 -14.00 16.94 -1.82
C ILE A 251 -15.20 17.18 -2.74
N ASP A 252 -15.06 16.89 -4.04
CA ASP A 252 -16.18 17.01 -4.98
C ASP A 252 -17.31 16.03 -4.65
N GLN A 253 -16.99 14.77 -4.30
CA GLN A 253 -17.99 13.77 -3.93
C GLN A 253 -18.80 14.18 -2.69
N TRP A 254 -18.16 14.72 -1.66
CA TRP A 254 -18.82 15.18 -0.43
C TRP A 254 -19.62 16.46 -0.64
N ARG A 255 -19.19 17.32 -1.56
CA ARG A 255 -19.98 18.49 -1.97
C ARG A 255 -21.34 18.10 -2.55
N GLN A 256 -21.47 16.93 -3.20
CA GLN A 256 -22.73 16.43 -3.75
C GLN A 256 -23.80 16.12 -2.67
N ILE A 257 -23.38 15.97 -1.42
CA ILE A 257 -24.27 15.79 -0.26
C ILE A 257 -24.32 17.01 0.66
N GLY A 258 -23.83 18.16 0.20
CA GLY A 258 -23.89 19.45 0.94
C GLY A 258 -22.76 19.61 1.99
N VAL A 259 -21.70 18.82 1.93
CA VAL A 259 -20.55 18.91 2.85
C VAL A 259 -19.47 19.84 2.27
N THR A 260 -18.96 20.75 3.10
CA THR A 260 -17.85 21.63 2.76
C THR A 260 -16.55 21.12 3.33
N VAL A 261 -15.52 20.96 2.48
CA VAL A 261 -14.23 20.42 2.91
C VAL A 261 -13.09 21.34 2.51
N GLU A 262 -12.27 21.72 3.48
CA GLU A 262 -10.99 22.41 3.26
C GLU A 262 -9.90 21.38 2.94
N HIS A 263 -9.15 21.57 1.85
CA HIS A 263 -8.04 20.70 1.48
C HIS A 263 -6.75 21.17 2.17
N ASP A 264 -6.41 20.56 3.29
CA ASP A 264 -5.18 20.85 4.05
C ASP A 264 -4.04 19.93 3.58
N GLN A 265 -2.94 20.51 3.07
CA GLN A 265 -1.85 19.77 2.44
C GLN A 265 -0.49 20.06 3.11
N PRO A 266 -0.26 19.58 4.34
CA PRO A 266 1.04 19.72 4.99
C PRO A 266 2.13 18.88 4.29
N GLU A 267 3.40 19.31 4.48
CA GLU A 267 4.57 18.53 4.08
C GLU A 267 4.58 17.13 4.74
N THR A 268 5.23 16.16 4.09
CA THR A 268 5.19 14.75 4.47
C THR A 268 5.52 14.49 5.94
N SER A 269 6.55 15.15 6.49
CA SER A 269 6.95 14.97 7.89
C SER A 269 5.89 15.49 8.87
N ALA A 270 5.34 16.66 8.59
CA ALA A 270 4.24 17.24 9.39
C ALA A 270 2.96 16.41 9.27
N TYR A 271 2.62 15.96 8.07
CA TYR A 271 1.49 15.05 7.82
C TYR A 271 1.58 13.78 8.68
N ILE A 272 2.71 13.07 8.65
CA ILE A 272 2.91 11.84 9.45
C ILE A 272 2.86 12.13 10.95
N SER A 273 3.47 13.23 11.39
CA SER A 273 3.42 13.66 12.79
C SER A 273 1.98 13.92 13.26
N ASN A 274 1.19 14.62 12.45
CA ASN A 274 -0.21 14.93 12.75
C ASN A 274 -1.08 13.67 12.79
N LEU A 275 -0.90 12.70 11.88
CA LEU A 275 -1.59 11.41 11.95
C LEU A 275 -1.30 10.69 13.27
N ARG A 276 -0.04 10.57 13.63
CA ARG A 276 0.42 9.87 14.84
C ARG A 276 -0.07 10.53 16.12
N SER A 277 -0.07 11.86 16.18
CA SER A 277 -0.53 12.62 17.36
C SER A 277 -2.05 12.78 17.44
N GLY A 278 -2.81 12.48 16.35
CA GLY A 278 -4.26 12.71 16.28
C GLY A 278 -4.63 14.19 16.03
N ASN A 279 -3.68 14.98 15.52
CA ASN A 279 -3.93 16.38 15.19
C ASN A 279 -4.51 16.51 13.76
N PHE A 280 -5.68 15.91 13.55
CA PHE A 280 -6.46 15.98 12.32
C PHE A 280 -7.93 15.64 12.59
N GLU A 281 -8.81 15.99 11.67
CA GLU A 281 -10.25 15.67 11.69
C GLU A 281 -10.52 14.45 10.81
N ALA A 282 -10.23 14.57 9.52
CA ALA A 282 -10.20 13.50 8.54
C ALA A 282 -8.87 13.53 7.78
N GLY A 283 -8.28 12.37 7.51
CA GLY A 283 -7.01 12.27 6.80
C GLY A 283 -7.13 11.34 5.58
N LEU A 284 -6.63 11.78 4.41
CA LEU A 284 -6.41 10.88 3.29
C LEU A 284 -5.09 10.15 3.49
N ASP A 285 -5.18 8.96 4.04
CA ASP A 285 -4.05 8.12 4.40
C ASP A 285 -3.80 7.03 3.36
N PHE A 286 -2.70 6.33 3.48
CA PHE A 286 -2.36 5.20 2.63
C PHE A 286 -2.18 3.93 3.45
N HIS A 287 -2.39 2.80 2.79
CA HIS A 287 -2.05 1.50 3.33
C HIS A 287 -1.27 0.73 2.26
N CYS A 288 0.01 0.51 2.51
CA CYS A 288 0.90 -0.21 1.61
C CYS A 288 1.62 -1.32 2.39
N ASP A 289 1.58 -2.52 1.82
CA ASP A 289 2.25 -3.69 2.39
C ASP A 289 3.30 -4.25 1.43
N ALA A 290 4.21 -5.06 1.95
CA ALA A 290 5.22 -5.73 1.15
C ALA A 290 4.70 -7.02 0.50
N VAL A 291 3.74 -7.67 1.13
CA VAL A 291 3.15 -8.94 0.70
C VAL A 291 1.63 -8.89 0.83
N ASP A 292 0.92 -9.67 0.00
CA ASP A 292 -0.51 -9.88 0.16
C ASP A 292 -0.75 -10.81 1.35
N ASP A 293 -1.14 -10.23 2.47
CA ASP A 293 -1.45 -10.97 3.69
C ASP A 293 -2.54 -10.27 4.51
N PRO A 294 -3.61 -10.99 4.92
CA PRO A 294 -4.69 -10.40 5.70
C PRO A 294 -4.23 -9.81 7.03
N ASN A 295 -3.24 -10.40 7.73
CA ASN A 295 -2.77 -9.85 9.00
C ASN A 295 -2.19 -8.44 8.84
N LEU A 296 -1.52 -8.19 7.70
CA LEU A 296 -0.96 -6.88 7.39
C LEU A 296 -2.06 -5.92 6.93
N GLN A 297 -2.87 -6.35 5.95
CA GLN A 297 -3.88 -5.48 5.34
C GLN A 297 -5.02 -5.10 6.30
N LEU A 298 -5.37 -5.98 7.25
CA LEU A 298 -6.36 -5.67 8.29
C LEU A 298 -5.80 -4.86 9.45
N ALA A 299 -4.48 -4.78 9.62
CA ALA A 299 -3.85 -4.16 10.79
C ALA A 299 -4.25 -2.68 10.99
N LYS A 300 -4.55 -1.94 9.92
CA LYS A 300 -5.04 -0.56 10.00
C LYS A 300 -6.46 -0.44 10.58
N PHE A 301 -7.21 -1.53 10.60
CA PHE A 301 -8.62 -1.55 10.98
C PHE A 301 -8.88 -2.16 12.36
N VAL A 302 -7.90 -2.83 12.97
CA VAL A 302 -8.03 -3.31 14.36
C VAL A 302 -7.89 -2.14 15.35
N SER A 303 -8.29 -2.36 16.59
CA SER A 303 -8.31 -1.32 17.64
C SER A 303 -7.01 -0.52 17.73
N ALA A 304 -7.11 0.79 17.90
CA ALA A 304 -5.97 1.71 17.94
C ALA A 304 -5.00 1.43 19.11
N ASN A 305 -5.48 0.86 20.20
CA ASN A 305 -4.63 0.41 21.31
C ASN A 305 -3.84 -0.87 21.01
N ARG A 306 -4.13 -1.56 19.90
CA ARG A 306 -3.46 -2.77 19.43
C ARG A 306 -2.60 -2.52 18.20
N SER A 307 -2.96 -1.55 17.37
CA SER A 307 -2.29 -1.26 16.10
C SER A 307 -1.81 0.18 16.01
N PRO A 308 -0.48 0.42 15.96
CA PRO A 308 0.07 1.78 15.89
C PRO A 308 -0.19 2.48 14.55
N ILE A 309 -0.68 1.74 13.54
CA ILE A 309 -1.04 2.30 12.23
C ILE A 309 -2.53 2.59 12.09
N ASN A 310 -3.36 2.29 13.10
CA ASN A 310 -4.74 2.74 13.14
C ASN A 310 -4.82 4.15 13.75
N TYR A 311 -4.85 5.14 12.89
CA TYR A 311 -4.91 6.56 13.29
C TYR A 311 -6.33 7.03 13.61
N SER A 312 -7.36 6.21 13.37
CA SER A 312 -8.77 6.59 13.64
C SER A 312 -9.10 6.77 15.13
N ARG A 313 -8.23 6.29 16.02
CA ARG A 313 -8.43 6.28 17.49
C ARG A 313 -9.58 5.38 17.97
N ALA A 314 -10.26 4.70 17.07
CA ALA A 314 -11.31 3.75 17.42
C ALA A 314 -10.74 2.49 18.06
N ASN A 315 -11.48 1.96 19.05
CA ASN A 315 -11.26 0.65 19.62
C ASN A 315 -12.54 -0.17 19.43
N ASP A 316 -12.46 -1.24 18.66
CA ASP A 316 -13.61 -2.08 18.31
C ASP A 316 -13.30 -3.55 18.62
N PRO A 317 -13.84 -4.08 19.73
CA PRO A 317 -13.60 -5.46 20.15
C PRO A 317 -14.05 -6.51 19.12
N LYS A 318 -15.06 -6.20 18.29
CA LYS A 318 -15.53 -7.14 17.27
C LYS A 318 -14.52 -7.27 16.13
N LEU A 319 -13.90 -6.18 15.71
CA LEU A 319 -12.80 -6.22 14.71
C LEU A 319 -11.60 -6.97 15.29
N ASP A 320 -11.28 -6.78 16.56
CA ASP A 320 -10.18 -7.49 17.22
C ASP A 320 -10.45 -9.01 17.28
N GLU A 321 -11.68 -9.41 17.65
CA GLU A 321 -12.10 -10.81 17.66
C GLU A 321 -11.95 -11.47 16.28
N LEU A 322 -12.49 -10.83 15.23
CA LEU A 322 -12.46 -11.32 13.87
C LEU A 322 -11.02 -11.37 13.31
N TYR A 323 -10.19 -10.40 13.68
CA TYR A 323 -8.76 -10.39 13.33
C TYR A 323 -8.04 -11.61 13.91
N GLU A 324 -8.23 -11.91 15.19
CA GLU A 324 -7.62 -13.09 15.83
C GLU A 324 -8.19 -14.40 15.25
N ALA A 325 -9.49 -14.44 14.98
CA ALA A 325 -10.13 -15.62 14.40
C ALA A 325 -9.57 -15.96 13.02
N GLN A 326 -9.48 -14.98 12.10
CA GLN A 326 -8.91 -15.22 10.76
C GLN A 326 -7.42 -15.59 10.80
N LYS A 327 -6.68 -15.04 11.76
CA LYS A 327 -5.25 -15.31 11.93
C LYS A 327 -4.99 -16.77 12.30
N GLY A 328 -5.84 -17.35 13.14
CA GLY A 328 -5.76 -18.74 13.56
C GLY A 328 -6.39 -19.77 12.60
N GLU A 329 -7.17 -19.32 11.60
CA GLU A 329 -7.88 -20.21 10.70
C GLU A 329 -6.98 -20.65 9.52
N LEU A 330 -6.76 -21.97 9.43
CA LEU A 330 -5.92 -22.58 8.39
C LEU A 330 -6.71 -23.05 7.16
N ASP A 331 -8.03 -23.23 7.29
CA ASP A 331 -8.90 -23.53 6.16
C ASP A 331 -9.18 -22.26 5.38
N ALA A 332 -8.82 -22.23 4.10
CA ALA A 332 -8.90 -21.04 3.26
C ALA A 332 -10.33 -20.51 3.10
N GLU A 333 -11.33 -21.40 2.95
CA GLU A 333 -12.71 -20.98 2.75
C GLU A 333 -13.35 -20.46 4.04
N LYS A 334 -13.06 -21.06 5.17
CA LYS A 334 -13.49 -20.53 6.47
C LYS A 334 -12.82 -19.20 6.78
N ARG A 335 -11.51 -19.09 6.50
CA ARG A 335 -10.77 -17.84 6.64
C ARG A 335 -11.39 -16.73 5.80
N LYS A 336 -11.75 -17.03 4.56
CA LYS A 336 -12.45 -16.12 3.66
C LYS A 336 -13.79 -15.64 4.22
N GLN A 337 -14.58 -16.51 4.82
CA GLN A 337 -15.84 -16.14 5.46
C GLN A 337 -15.62 -15.16 6.63
N ILE A 338 -14.64 -15.43 7.49
CA ILE A 338 -14.27 -14.52 8.61
C ILE A 338 -13.81 -13.17 8.06
N LEU A 339 -13.00 -13.17 6.99
CA LEU A 339 -12.55 -11.95 6.34
C LEU A 339 -13.72 -11.12 5.78
N ARG A 340 -14.73 -11.76 5.18
CA ARG A 340 -15.95 -11.06 4.70
C ARG A 340 -16.75 -10.45 5.86
N GLU A 341 -16.83 -11.15 7.00
CA GLU A 341 -17.47 -10.59 8.21
C GLU A 341 -16.70 -9.39 8.74
N PHE A 342 -15.37 -9.49 8.79
CA PHE A 342 -14.48 -8.38 9.18
C PHE A 342 -14.67 -7.16 8.27
N GLU A 343 -14.57 -7.35 6.94
CA GLU A 343 -14.73 -6.26 5.98
C GLU A 343 -16.11 -5.60 6.11
N ARG A 344 -17.18 -6.38 6.20
CA ARG A 344 -18.53 -5.84 6.35
C ARG A 344 -18.67 -5.01 7.62
N HIS A 345 -18.16 -5.49 8.75
CA HIS A 345 -18.22 -4.74 10.02
C HIS A 345 -17.37 -3.46 9.95
N ALA A 346 -16.12 -3.55 9.51
CA ALA A 346 -15.22 -2.41 9.38
C ALA A 346 -15.78 -1.31 8.46
N LEU A 347 -16.36 -1.70 7.32
CA LEU A 347 -16.95 -0.77 6.36
C LEU A 347 -18.29 -0.20 6.85
N THR A 348 -19.01 -0.92 7.71
CA THR A 348 -20.21 -0.43 8.38
C THR A 348 -19.86 0.61 9.45
N GLU A 349 -18.85 0.39 10.24
CA GLU A 349 -18.39 1.35 11.26
C GLU A 349 -17.64 2.54 10.65
N ALA A 350 -17.04 2.35 9.48
CA ALA A 350 -16.43 3.39 8.67
C ALA A 350 -15.37 4.25 9.38
N TYR A 351 -14.61 3.66 10.31
CA TYR A 351 -13.49 4.36 10.96
C TYR A 351 -12.40 4.73 9.95
N ASN A 352 -12.09 3.77 9.09
CA ASN A 352 -11.21 3.88 7.94
C ASN A 352 -11.99 3.40 6.71
N ILE A 353 -12.08 4.20 5.67
CA ILE A 353 -12.81 3.86 4.45
C ILE A 353 -11.89 3.74 3.24
N PRO A 354 -11.77 2.55 2.62
CA PRO A 354 -11.04 2.39 1.38
C PRO A 354 -11.66 3.25 0.26
N VAL A 355 -10.81 3.93 -0.48
CA VAL A 355 -11.23 4.81 -1.59
C VAL A 355 -10.91 4.18 -2.92
N VAL A 356 -9.61 3.92 -3.17
CA VAL A 356 -9.12 3.40 -4.44
C VAL A 356 -7.78 2.71 -4.23
N TRP A 357 -7.53 1.64 -4.98
CA TRP A 357 -6.27 0.92 -4.99
C TRP A 357 -5.33 1.47 -6.07
N TRP A 358 -4.04 1.46 -5.74
CA TRP A 358 -3.01 1.95 -6.64
C TRP A 358 -2.80 0.99 -7.81
N HIS A 359 -2.25 1.55 -8.87
CA HIS A 359 -1.87 0.83 -10.07
C HIS A 359 -0.46 1.28 -10.49
N ARG A 360 0.37 0.33 -10.82
CA ARG A 360 1.76 0.56 -11.15
C ARG A 360 1.94 0.51 -12.66
N ILE A 361 2.58 1.55 -13.21
CA ILE A 361 2.90 1.66 -14.64
C ILE A 361 4.39 1.91 -14.74
N ILE A 362 5.12 1.00 -15.33
CA ILE A 362 6.57 1.12 -15.57
C ILE A 362 6.81 1.18 -17.06
N VAL A 363 7.73 2.04 -17.49
CA VAL A 363 8.23 2.09 -18.86
C VAL A 363 9.69 1.67 -18.82
N ASN A 364 10.00 0.56 -19.47
CA ASN A 364 11.34 0.01 -19.60
C ASN A 364 11.86 0.14 -21.02
N TRP A 365 13.14 0.38 -21.18
CA TRP A 365 13.80 0.12 -22.46
C TRP A 365 13.72 -1.38 -22.78
N LYS A 366 13.37 -1.74 -24.02
CA LYS A 366 13.17 -3.14 -24.45
C LYS A 366 14.41 -4.02 -24.33
N GLN A 367 15.58 -3.42 -24.25
CA GLN A 367 16.82 -4.16 -23.99
C GLN A 367 16.88 -4.77 -22.59
N ILE A 368 16.07 -4.29 -21.63
CA ILE A 368 15.91 -4.96 -20.33
C ILE A 368 15.03 -6.19 -20.52
N LYS A 369 15.57 -7.35 -20.18
CA LYS A 369 14.89 -8.64 -20.21
C LYS A 369 14.85 -9.26 -18.82
N GLY A 370 13.90 -10.17 -18.60
CA GLY A 370 13.78 -10.89 -17.32
C GLY A 370 13.20 -10.08 -16.16
N TRP A 371 12.80 -8.84 -16.39
CA TRP A 371 12.11 -8.06 -15.34
C TRP A 371 10.67 -8.50 -15.21
N HIS A 372 10.29 -8.96 -14.02
CA HIS A 372 8.94 -9.37 -13.71
C HIS A 372 8.29 -8.41 -12.70
N MET A 373 7.18 -7.80 -13.08
CA MET A 373 6.38 -7.00 -12.15
C MET A 373 5.57 -7.88 -11.22
N SER A 374 5.58 -7.54 -9.94
CA SER A 374 4.66 -8.05 -8.95
C SER A 374 3.81 -6.91 -8.38
N PRO A 375 2.68 -7.21 -7.71
CA PRO A 375 1.91 -6.20 -6.98
C PRO A 375 2.72 -5.50 -5.88
N SER A 376 3.75 -6.14 -5.35
CA SER A 376 4.67 -5.52 -4.40
C SER A 376 5.77 -4.75 -5.13
N HIS A 377 6.06 -3.53 -4.69
CA HIS A 377 7.23 -2.80 -5.16
C HIS A 377 8.48 -3.05 -4.30
N TYR A 378 8.37 -3.93 -3.32
CA TYR A 378 9.48 -4.37 -2.46
C TYR A 378 10.04 -5.72 -2.87
N LEU A 379 9.20 -6.59 -3.46
CA LEU A 379 9.60 -7.93 -3.90
C LEU A 379 10.05 -7.93 -5.36
N ASN A 380 10.85 -8.93 -5.72
CA ASN A 380 11.37 -9.14 -7.08
C ASN A 380 12.20 -7.95 -7.59
N GLN A 381 12.95 -7.30 -6.70
CA GLN A 381 13.86 -6.21 -7.01
C GLN A 381 15.34 -6.62 -6.87
N ASP A 382 15.60 -7.91 -6.73
CA ASP A 382 16.95 -8.47 -6.58
C ASP A 382 17.76 -8.48 -7.88
N LEU A 383 17.10 -8.27 -9.04
CA LEU A 383 17.67 -8.18 -10.38
C LEU A 383 18.44 -9.43 -10.84
N GLN A 384 18.33 -10.57 -10.14
CA GLN A 384 19.10 -11.78 -10.46
C GLN A 384 18.81 -12.33 -11.86
N ASP A 385 17.56 -12.21 -12.31
CA ASP A 385 17.09 -12.71 -13.61
C ASP A 385 17.10 -11.64 -14.72
N VAL A 386 17.48 -10.42 -14.38
CA VAL A 386 17.52 -9.30 -15.34
C VAL A 386 18.81 -9.35 -16.15
N TRP A 387 18.67 -9.19 -17.48
CA TRP A 387 19.77 -9.11 -18.41
C TRP A 387 19.53 -8.06 -19.49
N LEU A 388 20.57 -7.68 -20.21
CA LEU A 388 20.50 -6.71 -21.30
C LEU A 388 20.68 -7.41 -22.65
N ASP A 389 19.67 -7.27 -23.51
CA ASP A 389 19.71 -7.68 -24.93
C ASP A 389 20.39 -6.56 -25.71
N GLN A 390 21.68 -6.78 -26.06
CA GLN A 390 22.56 -5.80 -26.75
C GLN A 390 22.63 -6.05 -28.23
#